data_8b62d3e0d51d8195b89c74b3c6db004f
#
_entry.id   8b62d3e0d51d8195b89c74b3c6db004f
#
_cell.length_a   1.000
_cell.length_b   1.000
_cell.length_c   1.000
_cell.angle_alpha   90.00
_cell.angle_beta   90.00
_cell.angle_gamma   90.00
#
_symmetry.space_group_name_H-M   'P 1'
#
loop_
_entity.id
_entity.type
_entity.pdbx_description
1 polymer ?
#
loop_
_entity_poly.entity_id
_entity_poly.type
_entity_poly.pdbx_seq_one_letter_code
_entity_poly.pdbx_strand_id
1 'polypeptide(L)'
;MVSNSEPVDEGTVIMADDQFAGRGQQGNTWVSKAGLNLTFSIYLRPTFLPLHRQFDLNIAVSIGVNQALAHYVDHDVTIKWPNDIYYKDQKIGGILIENTVAGTLLKGSIIGIGLNVNQVEFDRAIHRRASSLKEILHQHVDLNVLLGKICHGVETQYLKLRSGREQEMRNEYLKNLYRFNQLAKYRATSEVFDGQITGLSDEGRLIVQAAEQVHSYGFKEIEFLD
;
A
#
# COMPACT_ATOMS: atom_id res chain seq x y z
N MET A 1 17.05 -24.75 7.99
CA MET A 1 18.35 -24.74 7.29
C MET A 1 18.56 -23.35 6.76
N VAL A 2 19.47 -22.57 7.36
CA VAL A 2 19.91 -21.29 6.79
C VAL A 2 20.83 -21.67 5.64
N SER A 3 20.33 -21.55 4.41
CA SER A 3 21.15 -21.74 3.21
C SER A 3 22.23 -20.65 3.22
N ASN A 4 23.46 -21.00 2.91
CA ASN A 4 24.56 -20.07 2.61
C ASN A 4 24.32 -19.35 1.29
N SER A 5 23.21 -18.65 1.16
CA SER A 5 22.92 -17.80 0.01
C SER A 5 23.63 -16.45 0.21
N GLU A 6 24.26 -15.98 -0.83
CA GLU A 6 24.81 -14.64 -0.87
C GLU A 6 23.76 -13.61 -0.42
N PRO A 7 24.17 -12.57 0.30
CA PRO A 7 23.22 -11.56 0.76
C PRO A 7 22.55 -10.87 -0.45
N VAL A 8 21.23 -10.82 -0.43
CA VAL A 8 20.45 -10.10 -1.46
C VAL A 8 20.78 -8.61 -1.40
N ASP A 9 21.07 -8.01 -2.54
CA ASP A 9 21.39 -6.59 -2.63
C ASP A 9 20.14 -5.72 -2.41
N GLU A 10 20.33 -4.56 -1.78
CA GLU A 10 19.28 -3.54 -1.65
C GLU A 10 18.83 -3.07 -3.03
N GLY A 11 17.52 -2.96 -3.23
CA GLY A 11 16.92 -2.62 -4.52
C GLY A 11 16.64 -3.82 -5.42
N THR A 12 16.97 -5.05 -4.98
CA THR A 12 16.61 -6.25 -5.76
C THR A 12 15.09 -6.34 -5.90
N VAL A 13 14.65 -6.56 -7.15
CA VAL A 13 13.23 -6.76 -7.52
C VAL A 13 13.04 -8.17 -8.03
N ILE A 14 12.04 -8.87 -7.49
CA ILE A 14 11.65 -10.20 -7.94
C ILE A 14 10.17 -10.14 -8.35
N MET A 15 9.88 -10.40 -9.61
CA MET A 15 8.52 -10.49 -10.15
C MET A 15 8.13 -11.96 -10.36
N ALA A 16 6.88 -12.28 -10.08
CA ALA A 16 6.29 -13.58 -10.37
C ALA A 16 5.19 -13.42 -11.43
N ASP A 17 5.28 -14.22 -12.49
CA ASP A 17 4.24 -14.29 -13.54
C ASP A 17 2.99 -15.00 -13.03
N ASP A 18 3.16 -15.96 -12.13
CA ASP A 18 2.09 -16.70 -11.46
C ASP A 18 2.37 -16.78 -9.96
N GLN A 19 1.36 -16.50 -9.16
CA GLN A 19 1.43 -16.56 -7.70
C GLN A 19 0.30 -17.42 -7.14
N PHE A 20 0.58 -18.71 -6.90
CA PHE A 20 -0.39 -19.69 -6.39
C PHE A 20 -0.69 -19.55 -4.88
N ALA A 21 0.14 -18.87 -4.12
CA ALA A 21 0.03 -18.69 -2.67
C ALA A 21 0.24 -17.22 -2.26
N GLY A 22 -0.46 -16.30 -2.96
CA GLY A 22 -0.36 -14.87 -2.68
C GLY A 22 -0.85 -14.51 -1.28
N ARG A 23 -0.06 -13.72 -0.57
CA ARG A 23 -0.35 -13.27 0.80
C ARG A 23 -0.74 -11.80 0.82
N GLY A 24 -1.79 -11.49 1.58
CA GLY A 24 -2.15 -10.13 1.97
C GLY A 24 -1.84 -9.89 3.46
N GLN A 25 -2.21 -8.74 3.96
CA GLN A 25 -2.05 -8.43 5.39
C GLN A 25 -2.90 -9.36 6.26
N GLN A 26 -2.31 -9.79 7.41
CA GLN A 26 -2.99 -10.48 8.51
C GLN A 26 -3.80 -11.72 8.08
N GLY A 27 -3.22 -12.53 7.19
CA GLY A 27 -3.80 -13.80 6.75
C GLY A 27 -4.79 -13.70 5.60
N ASN A 28 -5.02 -12.52 5.05
CA ASN A 28 -5.77 -12.37 3.80
C ASN A 28 -4.99 -13.00 2.64
N THR A 29 -5.70 -13.50 1.64
CA THR A 29 -5.11 -14.04 0.41
C THR A 29 -5.12 -12.98 -0.68
N TRP A 30 -4.02 -12.89 -1.42
CA TRP A 30 -3.96 -12.16 -2.68
C TRP A 30 -4.16 -13.15 -3.84
N VAL A 31 -5.17 -12.91 -4.67
CA VAL A 31 -5.49 -13.76 -5.82
C VAL A 31 -5.19 -12.99 -7.10
N SER A 32 -4.42 -13.61 -7.99
CA SER A 32 -3.97 -13.02 -9.25
C SER A 32 -4.02 -14.06 -10.36
N LYS A 33 -4.49 -13.68 -11.57
CA LYS A 33 -4.39 -14.50 -12.75
C LYS A 33 -2.98 -14.38 -13.36
N ALA A 34 -2.37 -15.51 -13.70
CA ALA A 34 -1.03 -15.58 -14.27
C ALA A 34 -0.85 -14.68 -15.51
N GLY A 35 0.23 -13.92 -15.55
CA GLY A 35 0.61 -13.05 -16.66
C GLY A 35 -0.28 -11.81 -16.89
N LEU A 36 -1.31 -11.58 -16.06
CA LEU A 36 -2.23 -10.44 -16.22
C LEU A 36 -2.00 -9.28 -15.26
N ASN A 37 -1.28 -9.51 -14.18
CA ASN A 37 -1.13 -8.57 -13.08
C ASN A 37 0.34 -8.40 -12.71
N LEU A 38 0.66 -7.34 -11.97
CA LEU A 38 1.96 -7.22 -11.34
C LEU A 38 1.91 -7.82 -9.94
N THR A 39 2.71 -8.85 -9.72
CA THR A 39 3.00 -9.41 -8.40
C THR A 39 4.50 -9.50 -8.24
N PHE A 40 5.06 -8.63 -7.42
CA PHE A 40 6.51 -8.52 -7.26
C PHE A 40 6.88 -8.08 -5.85
N SER A 41 8.14 -8.26 -5.50
CA SER A 41 8.71 -7.83 -4.24
C SER A 41 9.96 -7.01 -4.47
N ILE A 42 10.16 -5.98 -3.64
CA ILE A 42 11.38 -5.17 -3.58
C ILE A 42 12.05 -5.43 -2.23
N TYR A 43 13.35 -5.67 -2.22
CA TYR A 43 14.12 -5.76 -0.98
C TYR A 43 14.81 -4.44 -0.67
N LEU A 44 14.56 -3.86 0.52
CA LEU A 44 15.19 -2.65 1.02
C LEU A 44 15.87 -2.88 2.36
N ARG A 45 16.86 -2.04 2.69
CA ARG A 45 17.57 -2.04 3.99
C ARG A 45 17.40 -0.71 4.72
N PRO A 46 16.23 -0.40 5.26
CA PRO A 46 15.96 0.88 5.92
C PRO A 46 16.57 0.95 7.33
N THR A 47 17.87 0.70 7.45
CA THR A 47 18.61 0.66 8.73
C THR A 47 18.68 2.01 9.45
N PHE A 48 18.34 3.09 8.77
CA PHE A 48 18.20 4.44 9.32
C PHE A 48 16.85 4.65 10.02
N LEU A 49 15.85 3.74 9.82
CA LEU A 49 14.49 3.91 10.29
C LEU A 49 14.25 3.16 11.60
N PRO A 50 13.87 3.87 12.69
CA PRO A 50 13.49 3.24 13.95
C PRO A 50 12.22 2.41 13.79
N LEU A 51 12.10 1.33 14.57
CA LEU A 51 10.96 0.41 14.51
C LEU A 51 9.61 1.11 14.72
N HIS A 52 9.52 2.06 15.66
CA HIS A 52 8.29 2.81 15.91
C HIS A 52 7.88 3.72 14.73
N ARG A 53 8.81 4.00 13.80
CA ARG A 53 8.57 4.77 12.56
C ARG A 53 8.42 3.88 11.33
N GLN A 54 8.27 2.56 11.49
CA GLN A 54 8.16 1.63 10.36
C GLN A 54 7.05 1.96 9.36
N PHE A 55 6.00 2.65 9.81
CA PHE A 55 4.91 3.08 8.93
C PHE A 55 5.35 4.15 7.91
N ASP A 56 6.43 4.89 8.17
CA ASP A 56 6.97 5.85 7.20
C ASP A 56 7.53 5.15 5.95
N LEU A 57 8.00 3.90 6.08
CA LEU A 57 8.34 3.09 4.91
C LEU A 57 7.08 2.75 4.07
N ASN A 58 5.97 2.42 4.74
CA ASN A 58 4.70 2.20 4.04
C ASN A 58 4.22 3.47 3.32
N ILE A 59 4.33 4.64 3.97
CA ILE A 59 4.04 5.94 3.36
C ILE A 59 4.87 6.13 2.09
N ALA A 60 6.20 5.93 2.17
CA ALA A 60 7.10 6.08 1.03
C ALA A 60 6.69 5.19 -0.15
N VAL A 61 6.50 3.91 0.11
CA VAL A 61 6.11 2.93 -0.92
C VAL A 61 4.76 3.28 -1.52
N SER A 62 3.76 3.59 -0.69
CA SER A 62 2.40 3.91 -1.15
C SER A 62 2.37 5.16 -2.03
N ILE A 63 3.10 6.21 -1.67
CA ILE A 63 3.22 7.41 -2.50
C ILE A 63 3.90 7.07 -3.83
N GLY A 64 4.99 6.30 -3.81
CA GLY A 64 5.71 5.92 -5.03
C GLY A 64 4.82 5.13 -6.00
N VAL A 65 4.02 4.20 -5.50
CA VAL A 65 3.03 3.46 -6.31
C VAL A 65 1.92 4.39 -6.81
N ASN A 66 1.36 5.23 -5.95
CA ASN A 66 0.30 6.18 -6.30
C ASN A 66 0.73 7.13 -7.42
N GLN A 67 1.92 7.73 -7.31
CA GLN A 67 2.48 8.64 -8.32
C GLN A 67 2.72 7.92 -9.66
N ALA A 68 3.23 6.69 -9.64
CA ALA A 68 3.43 5.92 -10.86
C ALA A 68 2.10 5.64 -11.59
N LEU A 69 1.03 5.36 -10.83
CA LEU A 69 -0.31 5.12 -11.36
C LEU A 69 -1.02 6.39 -11.84
N ALA A 70 -0.77 7.53 -11.21
CA ALA A 70 -1.32 8.83 -11.63
C ALA A 70 -0.91 9.21 -13.07
N HIS A 71 0.15 8.63 -13.62
CA HIS A 71 0.50 8.77 -15.04
C HIS A 71 -0.42 7.99 -16.00
N TYR A 72 -1.25 7.08 -15.49
CA TYR A 72 -2.17 6.26 -16.28
C TYR A 72 -3.63 6.66 -16.10
N VAL A 73 -4.05 6.98 -14.87
CA VAL A 73 -5.46 7.10 -14.51
C VAL A 73 -5.79 8.40 -13.76
N ASP A 74 -5.11 9.49 -14.10
CA ASP A 74 -5.32 10.81 -13.51
C ASP A 74 -5.31 10.83 -11.96
N HIS A 75 -6.00 11.82 -11.36
CA HIS A 75 -5.93 12.09 -9.93
C HIS A 75 -6.90 11.27 -9.07
N ASP A 76 -7.64 10.32 -9.66
CA ASP A 76 -8.61 9.49 -8.93
C ASP A 76 -7.98 8.28 -8.20
N VAL A 77 -6.64 8.13 -8.27
CA VAL A 77 -5.92 7.12 -7.51
C VAL A 77 -5.68 7.62 -6.10
N THR A 78 -6.12 6.85 -5.12
CA THR A 78 -5.96 7.16 -3.69
C THR A 78 -5.36 5.99 -2.94
N ILE A 79 -4.81 6.29 -1.77
CA ILE A 79 -4.24 5.29 -0.85
C ILE A 79 -5.28 5.05 0.24
N LYS A 80 -5.88 3.87 0.29
CA LYS A 80 -6.73 3.50 1.40
C LYS A 80 -5.88 2.91 2.51
N TRP A 81 -5.85 3.59 3.64
CA TRP A 81 -5.15 3.11 4.83
C TRP A 81 -5.61 1.70 5.23
N PRO A 82 -4.67 0.80 5.60
CA PRO A 82 -3.25 1.09 5.78
C PRO A 82 -2.40 0.91 4.52
N ASN A 83 -2.82 0.15 3.51
CA ASN A 83 -1.93 -0.40 2.50
C ASN A 83 -2.57 -0.71 1.15
N ASP A 84 -3.78 -0.27 0.90
CA ASP A 84 -4.49 -0.56 -0.34
C ASP A 84 -4.41 0.61 -1.32
N ILE A 85 -4.34 0.30 -2.61
CA ILE A 85 -4.40 1.27 -3.69
C ILE A 85 -5.79 1.19 -4.30
N TYR A 86 -6.44 2.34 -4.35
CA TYR A 86 -7.81 2.50 -4.84
C TYR A 86 -7.84 3.42 -6.05
N TYR A 87 -8.74 3.13 -6.98
CA TYR A 87 -9.22 4.06 -7.98
C TYR A 87 -10.69 4.35 -7.68
N LYS A 88 -11.02 5.59 -7.34
CA LYS A 88 -12.31 5.93 -6.76
C LYS A 88 -12.64 5.00 -5.57
N ASP A 89 -13.74 4.24 -5.66
CA ASP A 89 -14.15 3.29 -4.61
C ASP A 89 -13.74 1.83 -4.89
N GLN A 90 -12.86 1.59 -5.87
CA GLN A 90 -12.46 0.25 -6.30
C GLN A 90 -11.01 -0.03 -5.93
N LYS A 91 -10.77 -1.18 -5.34
CA LYS A 91 -9.40 -1.65 -5.04
C LYS A 91 -8.73 -2.13 -6.31
N ILE A 92 -7.59 -1.54 -6.64
CA ILE A 92 -6.75 -1.94 -7.78
C ILE A 92 -5.42 -2.54 -7.36
N GLY A 93 -5.05 -2.44 -6.07
CA GLY A 93 -3.79 -3.01 -5.59
C GLY A 93 -3.68 -3.05 -4.07
N GLY A 94 -2.60 -3.66 -3.61
CA GLY A 94 -2.25 -3.74 -2.20
C GLY A 94 -0.75 -3.87 -1.99
N ILE A 95 -0.28 -3.43 -0.84
CA ILE A 95 1.12 -3.44 -0.43
C ILE A 95 1.25 -4.27 0.84
N LEU A 96 2.21 -5.17 0.90
CA LEU A 96 2.55 -5.96 2.09
C LEU A 96 4.02 -5.75 2.42
N ILE A 97 4.31 -5.18 3.60
CA ILE A 97 5.68 -4.97 4.05
C ILE A 97 5.97 -5.94 5.20
N GLU A 98 6.97 -6.80 5.01
CA GLU A 98 7.47 -7.73 6.01
C GLU A 98 8.86 -7.29 6.46
N ASN A 99 8.96 -6.86 7.72
CA ASN A 99 10.17 -6.31 8.28
C ASN A 99 10.98 -7.34 9.07
N THR A 100 12.29 -7.34 8.87
CA THR A 100 13.25 -7.98 9.75
C THR A 100 13.83 -6.90 10.68
N VAL A 101 13.80 -7.18 11.99
CA VAL A 101 14.20 -6.22 13.05
C VAL A 101 15.50 -6.66 13.70
N ALA A 102 16.34 -5.70 14.05
CA ALA A 102 17.53 -5.91 14.87
C ALA A 102 17.59 -4.83 15.96
N GLY A 103 17.31 -5.22 17.21
CA GLY A 103 17.13 -4.27 18.31
C GLY A 103 15.94 -3.32 18.06
N THR A 104 16.21 -2.03 18.02
CA THR A 104 15.20 -0.97 17.80
C THR A 104 15.15 -0.44 16.36
N LEU A 105 15.91 -1.04 15.45
CA LEU A 105 16.01 -0.61 14.05
C LEU A 105 15.51 -1.70 13.09
N LEU A 106 15.07 -1.28 11.92
CA LEU A 106 14.82 -2.17 10.81
C LEU A 106 16.16 -2.64 10.21
N LYS A 107 16.30 -3.96 10.01
CA LYS A 107 17.47 -4.56 9.36
C LYS A 107 17.26 -4.75 7.86
N GLY A 108 16.06 -5.11 7.48
CA GLY A 108 15.66 -5.34 6.10
C GLY A 108 14.14 -5.40 5.98
N SER A 109 13.62 -5.10 4.82
CA SER A 109 12.19 -5.09 4.52
C SER A 109 11.94 -5.73 3.16
N ILE A 110 11.02 -6.68 3.11
CA ILE A 110 10.49 -7.24 1.87
C ILE A 110 9.15 -6.54 1.60
N ILE A 111 9.08 -5.82 0.48
CA ILE A 111 7.94 -5.03 0.10
C ILE A 111 7.23 -5.76 -1.04
N GLY A 112 6.18 -6.52 -0.71
CA GLY A 112 5.30 -7.15 -1.69
C GLY A 112 4.29 -6.14 -2.24
N ILE A 113 4.18 -6.04 -3.56
CA ILE A 113 3.20 -5.21 -4.25
C ILE A 113 2.41 -6.09 -5.20
N GLY A 114 1.08 -6.11 -4.99
CA GLY A 114 0.13 -6.72 -5.89
C GLY A 114 -0.73 -5.64 -6.55
N LEU A 115 -0.76 -5.62 -7.89
CA LEU A 115 -1.55 -4.65 -8.65
C LEU A 115 -2.33 -5.35 -9.75
N ASN A 116 -3.63 -5.13 -9.78
CA ASN A 116 -4.52 -5.60 -10.83
C ASN A 116 -4.31 -4.73 -12.08
N VAL A 117 -3.75 -5.31 -13.13
CA VAL A 117 -3.37 -4.56 -14.33
C VAL A 117 -4.27 -4.90 -15.52
N ASN A 118 -4.19 -6.12 -16.03
CA ASN A 118 -4.90 -6.56 -17.23
C ASN A 118 -6.01 -7.59 -16.97
N GLN A 119 -6.21 -8.00 -15.73
CA GLN A 119 -7.30 -8.88 -15.33
C GLN A 119 -8.63 -8.15 -15.39
N VAL A 120 -9.66 -8.78 -15.98
CA VAL A 120 -11.03 -8.22 -16.08
C VAL A 120 -12.07 -9.09 -15.37
N GLU A 121 -11.69 -10.30 -14.97
CA GLU A 121 -12.58 -11.21 -14.26
C GLU A 121 -12.16 -11.30 -12.79
N PHE A 122 -13.04 -10.87 -11.91
CA PHE A 122 -12.88 -10.95 -10.46
C PHE A 122 -14.03 -11.74 -9.87
N ASP A 123 -13.74 -12.56 -8.85
CA ASP A 123 -14.80 -13.17 -8.06
C ASP A 123 -15.48 -12.06 -7.22
N ARG A 124 -16.60 -11.57 -7.71
CA ARG A 124 -17.37 -10.48 -7.11
C ARG A 124 -17.98 -10.84 -5.76
N ALA A 125 -18.10 -12.13 -5.43
CA ALA A 125 -18.55 -12.57 -4.11
C ALA A 125 -17.50 -12.31 -3.03
N ILE A 126 -16.22 -12.43 -3.40
CA ILE A 126 -15.07 -12.25 -2.49
C ILE A 126 -14.49 -10.83 -2.63
N HIS A 127 -14.41 -10.34 -3.88
CA HIS A 127 -13.76 -9.08 -4.23
C HIS A 127 -14.76 -8.07 -4.81
N ARG A 128 -15.77 -7.73 -4.03
CA ARG A 128 -16.91 -6.90 -4.45
C ARG A 128 -16.55 -5.57 -5.13
N ARG A 129 -15.39 -5.00 -4.74
CA ARG A 129 -14.88 -3.71 -5.22
C ARG A 129 -13.53 -3.81 -5.91
N ALA A 130 -13.14 -4.99 -6.41
CA ALA A 130 -11.90 -5.08 -7.18
C ALA A 130 -12.11 -4.54 -8.60
N SER A 131 -11.07 -3.88 -9.12
CA SER A 131 -10.95 -3.47 -10.53
C SER A 131 -9.50 -3.59 -10.97
N SER A 132 -9.23 -3.26 -12.24
CA SER A 132 -7.90 -3.24 -12.83
C SER A 132 -7.67 -2.00 -13.70
N LEU A 133 -6.42 -1.71 -14.01
CA LEU A 133 -6.09 -0.63 -14.94
C LEU A 133 -6.74 -0.83 -16.30
N LYS A 134 -6.82 -2.07 -16.80
CA LYS A 134 -7.47 -2.37 -18.08
C LYS A 134 -8.96 -2.08 -18.06
N GLU A 135 -9.67 -2.39 -16.96
CA GLU A 135 -11.10 -2.05 -16.84
C GLU A 135 -11.32 -0.53 -16.82
N ILE A 136 -10.40 0.22 -16.18
CA ILE A 136 -10.48 1.67 -16.05
C ILE A 136 -10.12 2.38 -17.37
N LEU A 137 -9.04 1.96 -18.02
CA LEU A 137 -8.48 2.61 -19.20
C LEU A 137 -9.06 2.10 -20.52
N HIS A 138 -9.78 0.96 -20.49
CA HIS A 138 -10.27 0.23 -21.67
C HIS A 138 -9.17 -0.16 -22.65
N GLN A 139 -7.93 -0.31 -22.16
CA GLN A 139 -6.76 -0.68 -22.97
C GLN A 139 -5.80 -1.57 -22.18
N HIS A 140 -4.99 -2.35 -22.91
CA HIS A 140 -3.95 -3.18 -22.31
C HIS A 140 -2.79 -2.30 -21.85
N VAL A 141 -2.23 -2.62 -20.67
CA VAL A 141 -1.08 -1.95 -20.08
C VAL A 141 0.13 -2.89 -20.10
N ASP A 142 1.28 -2.40 -20.59
CA ASP A 142 2.54 -3.14 -20.55
C ASP A 142 3.03 -3.27 -19.11
N LEU A 143 3.16 -4.51 -18.64
CA LEU A 143 3.54 -4.82 -17.25
C LEU A 143 4.97 -4.38 -16.94
N ASN A 144 5.92 -4.55 -17.88
CA ASN A 144 7.32 -4.21 -17.64
C ASN A 144 7.53 -2.70 -17.59
N VAL A 145 6.86 -1.95 -18.47
CA VAL A 145 6.89 -0.49 -18.44
C VAL A 145 6.29 0.04 -17.14
N LEU A 146 5.16 -0.51 -16.69
CA LEU A 146 4.53 -0.13 -15.44
C LEU A 146 5.41 -0.50 -14.23
N LEU A 147 5.99 -1.71 -14.20
CA LEU A 147 6.93 -2.12 -13.16
C LEU A 147 8.09 -1.15 -13.03
N GLY A 148 8.72 -0.76 -14.15
CA GLY A 148 9.82 0.21 -14.14
C GLY A 148 9.43 1.56 -13.54
N LYS A 149 8.22 2.07 -13.86
CA LYS A 149 7.71 3.33 -13.29
C LYS A 149 7.45 3.21 -11.78
N ILE A 150 6.88 2.09 -11.33
CA ILE A 150 6.63 1.85 -9.90
C ILE A 150 7.95 1.75 -9.14
N CYS A 151 8.92 0.97 -9.63
CA CYS A 151 10.23 0.85 -8.99
C CYS A 151 10.91 2.21 -8.86
N HIS A 152 10.92 3.03 -9.93
CA HIS A 152 11.46 4.39 -9.90
C HIS A 152 10.73 5.29 -8.88
N GLY A 153 9.40 5.24 -8.84
CA GLY A 153 8.60 5.99 -7.87
C GLY A 153 8.92 5.59 -6.44
N VAL A 154 8.97 4.29 -6.15
CA VAL A 154 9.29 3.76 -4.82
C VAL A 154 10.72 4.14 -4.42
N GLU A 155 11.71 3.98 -5.30
CA GLU A 155 13.10 4.41 -5.05
C GLU A 155 13.18 5.90 -4.72
N THR A 156 12.53 6.74 -5.52
CA THR A 156 12.51 8.19 -5.31
C THR A 156 11.97 8.55 -3.92
N GLN A 157 10.88 7.94 -3.50
CA GLN A 157 10.29 8.22 -2.19
C GLN A 157 11.11 7.60 -1.05
N TYR A 158 11.70 6.43 -1.25
CA TYR A 158 12.60 5.82 -0.28
C TYR A 158 13.85 6.69 -0.03
N LEU A 159 14.44 7.27 -1.07
CA LEU A 159 15.55 8.19 -0.94
C LEU A 159 15.17 9.51 -0.25
N LYS A 160 13.96 10.02 -0.48
CA LYS A 160 13.41 11.16 0.28
C LYS A 160 13.28 10.81 1.77
N LEU A 161 12.72 9.64 2.10
CA LEU A 161 12.61 9.17 3.49
C LEU A 161 13.98 9.08 4.14
N ARG A 162 14.96 8.50 3.44
CA ARG A 162 16.35 8.38 3.91
C ARG A 162 17.02 9.74 4.14
N SER A 163 16.58 10.78 3.43
CA SER A 163 17.11 12.14 3.58
C SER A 163 16.42 12.97 4.67
N GLY A 164 15.54 12.35 5.48
CA GLY A 164 14.87 13.03 6.61
C GLY A 164 13.70 13.93 6.18
N ARG A 165 13.03 13.63 5.04
CA ARG A 165 11.88 14.42 4.55
C ARG A 165 10.53 13.77 4.89
N GLU A 166 10.47 13.06 6.01
CA GLU A 166 9.30 12.29 6.41
C GLU A 166 8.05 13.16 6.61
N GLN A 167 8.20 14.38 7.13
CA GLN A 167 7.05 15.26 7.35
C GLN A 167 6.40 15.71 6.03
N GLU A 168 7.22 16.01 5.02
CA GLU A 168 6.73 16.33 3.68
C GLU A 168 5.96 15.15 3.09
N MET A 169 6.52 13.94 3.25
CA MET A 169 5.90 12.70 2.76
C MET A 169 4.58 12.39 3.49
N ARG A 170 4.51 12.59 4.80
CA ARG A 170 3.29 12.43 5.57
C ARG A 170 2.19 13.38 5.08
N ASN A 171 2.53 14.63 4.80
CA ASN A 171 1.60 15.61 4.22
C ASN A 171 1.13 15.20 2.82
N GLU A 172 2.03 14.65 2.00
CA GLU A 172 1.70 14.14 0.67
C GLU A 172 0.80 12.89 0.74
N TYR A 173 1.10 11.98 1.65
CA TYR A 173 0.27 10.79 1.90
C TYR A 173 -1.16 11.17 2.27
N LEU A 174 -1.33 12.12 3.21
CA LEU A 174 -2.65 12.58 3.64
C LEU A 174 -3.45 13.22 2.50
N LYS A 175 -2.80 13.97 1.59
CA LYS A 175 -3.48 14.53 0.40
C LYS A 175 -4.02 13.46 -0.54
N ASN A 176 -3.35 12.31 -0.59
CA ASN A 176 -3.75 11.17 -1.43
C ASN A 176 -4.53 10.10 -0.66
N LEU A 177 -4.86 10.35 0.62
CA LEU A 177 -5.53 9.37 1.45
C LEU A 177 -7.03 9.30 1.10
N TYR A 178 -7.50 8.10 0.85
CA TYR A 178 -8.91 7.81 0.58
C TYR A 178 -9.81 8.30 1.70
N ARG A 179 -10.81 9.11 1.37
CA ARG A 179 -11.75 9.77 2.29
C ARG A 179 -11.12 10.71 3.33
N PHE A 180 -9.92 11.22 3.06
CA PHE A 180 -9.31 12.22 3.95
C PHE A 180 -10.17 13.49 4.01
N ASN A 181 -10.43 13.97 5.23
CA ASN A 181 -11.31 15.12 5.51
C ASN A 181 -12.74 15.01 4.96
N GLN A 182 -13.23 13.77 4.70
CA GLN A 182 -14.60 13.52 4.29
C GLN A 182 -15.37 12.83 5.41
N LEU A 183 -16.61 13.25 5.63
CA LEU A 183 -17.53 12.56 6.54
C LEU A 183 -17.94 11.24 5.92
N ALA A 184 -17.75 10.15 6.65
CA ALA A 184 -18.06 8.81 6.16
C ALA A 184 -18.46 7.89 7.33
N LYS A 185 -19.02 6.73 7.00
CA LYS A 185 -19.41 5.74 7.99
C LYS A 185 -18.28 4.76 8.27
N TYR A 186 -18.04 4.53 9.54
CA TYR A 186 -17.06 3.58 10.03
C TYR A 186 -17.68 2.61 11.02
N ARG A 187 -17.02 1.45 11.19
CA ARG A 187 -17.32 0.51 12.27
C ARG A 187 -16.06 0.27 13.08
N ALA A 188 -16.14 0.43 14.39
CA ALA A 188 -15.09 0.03 15.34
C ALA A 188 -15.71 -0.85 16.43
N THR A 189 -15.08 -1.98 16.73
CA THR A 189 -15.62 -3.01 17.62
C THR A 189 -16.97 -3.53 17.08
N SER A 190 -18.09 -3.06 17.58
CA SER A 190 -19.46 -3.38 17.13
C SER A 190 -20.29 -2.14 16.81
N GLU A 191 -19.74 -0.94 16.99
CA GLU A 191 -20.46 0.31 16.83
C GLU A 191 -20.21 0.91 15.44
N VAL A 192 -21.28 1.39 14.82
CA VAL A 192 -21.25 2.15 13.56
C VAL A 192 -21.40 3.62 13.90
N PHE A 193 -20.52 4.45 13.36
CA PHE A 193 -20.51 5.89 13.62
C PHE A 193 -20.13 6.67 12.36
N ASP A 194 -20.52 7.93 12.33
CA ASP A 194 -20.06 8.90 11.34
C ASP A 194 -18.79 9.56 11.86
N GLY A 195 -17.76 9.59 11.01
CA GLY A 195 -16.44 10.15 11.38
C GLY A 195 -15.71 10.75 10.20
N GLN A 196 -14.67 11.48 10.50
CA GLN A 196 -13.80 12.13 9.51
C GLN A 196 -12.35 11.76 9.79
N ILE A 197 -11.64 11.22 8.80
CA ILE A 197 -10.21 10.98 8.91
C ILE A 197 -9.51 12.35 8.91
N THR A 198 -8.77 12.64 9.99
CA THR A 198 -8.08 13.94 10.17
C THR A 198 -6.56 13.82 10.15
N GLY A 199 -6.00 12.59 10.21
CA GLY A 199 -4.56 12.41 10.22
C GLY A 199 -4.08 11.00 10.51
N LEU A 200 -2.79 10.92 10.82
CA LEU A 200 -2.09 9.73 11.28
C LEU A 200 -1.24 10.06 12.51
N SER A 201 -1.13 9.12 13.45
CA SER A 201 -0.13 9.21 14.53
C SER A 201 1.29 8.99 13.99
N ASP A 202 2.29 9.18 14.84
CA ASP A 202 3.69 8.90 14.47
C ASP A 202 3.92 7.43 14.13
N GLU A 203 3.24 6.52 14.81
CA GLU A 203 3.29 5.08 14.54
C GLU A 203 2.40 4.65 13.35
N GLY A 204 1.71 5.59 12.69
CA GLY A 204 0.87 5.32 11.54
C GLY A 204 -0.54 4.84 11.87
N ARG A 205 -1.03 5.05 13.09
CA ARG A 205 -2.43 4.79 13.44
C ARG A 205 -3.33 5.82 12.77
N LEU A 206 -4.52 5.40 12.32
CA LEU A 206 -5.49 6.29 11.69
C LEU A 206 -6.16 7.18 12.75
N ILE A 207 -6.13 8.49 12.55
CA ILE A 207 -6.82 9.46 13.42
C ILE A 207 -8.17 9.80 12.80
N VAL A 208 -9.23 9.55 13.55
CA VAL A 208 -10.61 9.82 13.12
C VAL A 208 -11.31 10.67 14.17
N GLN A 209 -11.88 11.78 13.73
CA GLN A 209 -12.77 12.60 14.54
C GLN A 209 -14.21 12.10 14.38
N ALA A 210 -14.85 11.76 15.51
CA ALA A 210 -16.26 11.39 15.58
C ALA A 210 -16.94 12.30 16.59
N ALA A 211 -17.89 13.11 16.13
CA ALA A 211 -18.48 14.19 16.92
C ALA A 211 -17.39 15.11 17.53
N GLU A 212 -17.35 15.22 18.85
CA GLU A 212 -16.36 16.06 19.56
C GLU A 212 -15.10 15.29 20.01
N GLN A 213 -15.02 13.98 19.70
CA GLN A 213 -13.93 13.13 20.17
C GLN A 213 -13.00 12.74 19.03
N VAL A 214 -11.71 12.66 19.34
CA VAL A 214 -10.66 12.20 18.43
C VAL A 214 -10.22 10.81 18.88
N HIS A 215 -10.29 9.84 17.96
CA HIS A 215 -9.93 8.45 18.19
C HIS A 215 -8.72 8.06 17.33
N SER A 216 -7.92 7.13 17.84
CA SER A 216 -6.77 6.58 17.14
C SER A 216 -6.94 5.08 16.95
N TYR A 217 -6.94 4.62 15.69
CA TYR A 217 -7.20 3.23 15.34
C TYR A 217 -5.97 2.56 14.74
N GLY A 218 -5.65 1.37 15.24
CA GLY A 218 -4.70 0.44 14.64
C GLY A 218 -5.33 -0.39 13.52
N PHE A 219 -4.51 -1.23 12.89
CA PHE A 219 -4.96 -2.13 11.82
C PHE A 219 -6.06 -3.05 12.31
N LYS A 220 -7.16 -3.16 11.55
CA LYS A 220 -8.40 -3.92 11.88
C LYS A 220 -9.22 -3.40 13.08
N GLU A 221 -8.82 -2.33 13.74
CA GLU A 221 -9.63 -1.73 14.78
C GLU A 221 -10.78 -0.88 14.22
N ILE A 222 -10.71 -0.53 12.93
CA ILE A 222 -11.73 0.23 12.21
C ILE A 222 -11.99 -0.35 10.82
N GLU A 223 -13.25 -0.39 10.43
CA GLU A 223 -13.73 -0.79 9.11
C GLU A 223 -14.37 0.41 8.41
N PHE A 224 -14.04 0.59 7.13
CA PHE A 224 -14.65 1.61 6.27
C PHE A 224 -15.95 1.05 5.70
N LEU A 225 -17.08 1.67 6.01
CA LEU A 225 -18.39 1.29 5.49
C LEU A 225 -18.75 2.09 4.23
N ASP A 226 -19.79 1.61 3.53
CA ASP A 226 -20.32 2.23 2.31
C ASP A 226 -21.28 3.36 2.63
#